data_a12303f5b029e7b8cee39074c6e18185
#
_entry.id   a12303f5b029e7b8cee39074c6e18185
#
_cell.length_a   1.000
_cell.length_b   1.000
_cell.length_c   1.000
_cell.angle_alpha   90.00
_cell.angle_beta   90.00
_cell.angle_gamma   90.00
#
_symmetry.space_group_name_H-M   'P 1'
#
loop_
_entity.id
_entity.type
_entity.pdbx_description
1 polymer ?
#
loop_
_entity_poly.entity_id
_entity_poly.type
_entity_poly.pdbx_seq_one_letter_code
_entity_poly.pdbx_strand_id
1 'polypeptide(L)'
;MPERLARLPLWLALTLFGGALAAAAWRIPAPAPAELAPAPVVSVSAGELPAAARTSPQRSSLTRLPDGRLAAAWLDDGEAETAAIRLAIRDHQGWREVGRIATRESTAAATFMHARSLGRPILWAEGGWLHLWYEAYPLGPGAGASVLHSVSTDGGRTWQQTRRLEAGPFGGLGARLGETPRPLADGGVLLPLAAKGREGPWLQLAATGQLVGLPRQLPAAVPPEVSAP
;
A
#
# COMPACT_ATOMS: atom_id res chain seq x y z
N MET A 1 42.58 35.73 -9.14
CA MET A 1 41.64 35.38 -10.23
C MET A 1 41.03 34.03 -9.93
N PRO A 2 39.91 33.96 -9.32
CA PRO A 2 38.94 32.89 -9.64
C PRO A 2 37.48 33.34 -9.36
N GLU A 3 36.84 34.09 -10.25
CA GLU A 3 35.42 34.48 -10.07
C GLU A 3 34.58 34.36 -11.34
N ARG A 4 34.99 33.57 -12.31
CA ARG A 4 34.22 33.43 -13.56
C ARG A 4 33.50 32.10 -13.76
N LEU A 5 33.37 31.26 -12.73
CA LEU A 5 32.63 29.97 -12.80
C LEU A 5 31.21 30.03 -12.27
N ALA A 6 30.71 31.18 -11.90
CA ALA A 6 29.50 31.26 -11.08
C ALA A 6 28.29 31.91 -11.75
N ARG A 7 27.98 31.68 -13.01
CA ARG A 7 26.62 31.94 -13.54
C ARG A 7 26.41 31.16 -14.83
N LEU A 8 26.32 29.83 -14.76
CA LEU A 8 25.51 29.13 -15.75
C LEU A 8 24.13 29.77 -15.74
N PRO A 9 23.65 30.35 -16.85
CA PRO A 9 22.33 30.99 -16.83
C PRO A 9 21.29 29.97 -16.45
N LEU A 10 20.37 30.39 -15.59
CA LEU A 10 19.32 29.54 -14.98
C LEU A 10 18.59 28.68 -16.03
N TRP A 11 18.34 29.23 -17.21
CA TRP A 11 17.72 28.51 -18.32
C TRP A 11 18.54 27.30 -18.80
N LEU A 12 19.89 27.37 -18.77
CA LEU A 12 20.77 26.27 -19.17
C LEU A 12 20.76 25.14 -18.12
N ALA A 13 20.67 25.50 -16.84
CA ALA A 13 20.46 24.53 -15.76
C ALA A 13 19.09 23.87 -15.87
N LEU A 14 18.03 24.61 -16.14
CA LEU A 14 16.68 24.10 -16.34
C LEU A 14 16.57 23.18 -17.56
N THR A 15 17.21 23.54 -18.69
CA THR A 15 17.19 22.66 -19.88
C THR A 15 17.99 21.38 -19.67
N LEU A 16 19.16 21.45 -19.03
CA LEU A 16 19.92 20.24 -18.68
C LEU A 16 19.17 19.34 -17.71
N PHE A 17 18.56 19.91 -16.67
CA PHE A 17 17.78 19.17 -15.71
C PHE A 17 16.52 18.58 -16.35
N GLY A 18 15.79 19.36 -17.14
CA GLY A 18 14.61 18.89 -17.90
C GLY A 18 14.97 17.80 -18.91
N GLY A 19 16.10 17.95 -19.63
CA GLY A 19 16.60 16.92 -20.53
C GLY A 19 17.00 15.64 -19.81
N ALA A 20 17.65 15.74 -18.66
CA ALA A 20 18.01 14.58 -17.84
C ALA A 20 16.75 13.86 -17.31
N LEU A 21 15.74 14.61 -16.85
CA LEU A 21 14.46 14.04 -16.43
C LEU A 21 13.73 13.36 -17.59
N ALA A 22 13.68 13.97 -18.75
CA ALA A 22 13.06 13.37 -19.94
C ALA A 22 13.79 12.09 -20.37
N ALA A 23 15.12 12.10 -20.37
CA ALA A 23 15.93 10.92 -20.69
C ALA A 23 15.78 9.82 -19.64
N ALA A 24 15.67 10.17 -18.36
CA ALA A 24 15.38 9.21 -17.30
C ALA A 24 13.97 8.61 -17.45
N ALA A 25 12.97 9.42 -17.73
CA ALA A 25 11.60 8.98 -17.98
C ALA A 25 11.49 8.05 -19.20
N TRP A 26 12.25 8.34 -20.26
CA TRP A 26 12.31 7.48 -21.45
C TRP A 26 12.94 6.10 -21.19
N ARG A 27 13.87 6.02 -20.24
CA ARG A 27 14.54 4.77 -19.88
C ARG A 27 13.73 3.90 -18.91
N ILE A 28 12.65 4.42 -18.32
CA ILE A 28 11.77 3.62 -17.49
C ILE A 28 10.90 2.80 -18.46
N PRO A 29 11.08 1.46 -18.53
CA PRO A 29 10.25 0.65 -19.40
C PRO A 29 8.81 0.79 -18.96
N ALA A 30 7.91 1.05 -19.91
CA ALA A 30 6.48 0.94 -19.61
C ALA A 30 6.24 -0.51 -19.17
N PRO A 31 5.76 -0.75 -17.95
CA PRO A 31 5.47 -2.10 -17.53
C PRO A 31 4.45 -2.72 -18.48
N ALA A 32 4.56 -4.04 -18.73
CA ALA A 32 3.61 -4.77 -19.53
C ALA A 32 2.16 -4.51 -19.07
N PRO A 33 1.16 -4.56 -19.97
CA PRO A 33 -0.24 -4.47 -19.57
C PRO A 33 -0.51 -5.49 -18.46
N ALA A 34 -1.05 -5.01 -17.34
CA ALA A 34 -1.38 -5.90 -16.23
C ALA A 34 -2.66 -6.67 -16.59
N GLU A 35 -2.56 -7.98 -16.70
CA GLU A 35 -3.71 -8.85 -16.86
C GLU A 35 -4.30 -9.14 -15.48
N LEU A 36 -5.58 -8.79 -15.29
CA LEU A 36 -6.28 -9.04 -14.03
C LEU A 36 -6.60 -10.53 -13.91
N ALA A 37 -6.25 -11.11 -12.77
CA ALA A 37 -6.79 -12.42 -12.41
C ALA A 37 -8.31 -12.31 -12.13
N PRO A 38 -9.07 -13.39 -12.35
CA PRO A 38 -10.45 -13.41 -11.91
C PRO A 38 -10.51 -13.10 -10.41
N ALA A 39 -11.31 -12.09 -10.06
CA ALA A 39 -11.42 -11.67 -8.68
C ALA A 39 -11.93 -12.84 -7.82
N PRO A 40 -11.22 -13.23 -6.75
CA PRO A 40 -11.77 -14.20 -5.83
C PRO A 40 -13.05 -13.60 -5.22
N VAL A 41 -14.17 -14.25 -5.41
CA VAL A 41 -15.44 -13.85 -4.79
C VAL A 41 -15.34 -14.15 -3.29
N VAL A 42 -14.69 -13.28 -2.55
CA VAL A 42 -14.70 -13.32 -1.09
C VAL A 42 -15.64 -12.23 -0.61
N SER A 43 -16.92 -12.54 -0.55
CA SER A 43 -17.87 -11.73 0.17
C SER A 43 -17.68 -12.01 1.66
N VAL A 44 -16.94 -11.16 2.33
CA VAL A 44 -16.77 -11.22 3.78
C VAL A 44 -17.68 -10.17 4.40
N SER A 45 -18.63 -10.60 5.23
CA SER A 45 -19.51 -9.68 5.95
C SER A 45 -18.77 -9.00 7.11
N ALA A 46 -19.09 -7.74 7.39
CA ALA A 46 -18.53 -7.02 8.54
C ALA A 46 -18.76 -7.73 9.89
N GLY A 47 -19.75 -8.63 9.97
CA GLY A 47 -20.03 -9.46 11.13
C GLY A 47 -18.95 -10.52 11.42
N GLU A 48 -18.08 -10.80 10.45
CA GLU A 48 -16.99 -11.77 10.60
C GLU A 48 -15.70 -11.19 11.16
N LEU A 49 -15.62 -9.87 11.36
CA LEU A 49 -14.45 -9.23 11.96
C LEU A 49 -14.30 -9.57 13.46
N PRO A 50 -13.06 -9.57 14.01
CA PRO A 50 -12.83 -9.61 15.45
C PRO A 50 -13.60 -8.50 16.16
N ALA A 51 -14.08 -8.74 17.39
CA ALA A 51 -14.86 -7.77 18.14
C ALA A 51 -14.15 -6.40 18.24
N ALA A 52 -12.85 -6.38 18.47
CA ALA A 52 -12.03 -5.15 18.52
C ALA A 52 -11.97 -4.41 17.18
N ALA A 53 -12.01 -5.12 16.05
CA ALA A 53 -12.00 -4.51 14.72
C ALA A 53 -13.37 -3.95 14.31
N ARG A 54 -14.46 -4.42 14.91
CA ARG A 54 -15.82 -3.97 14.60
C ARG A 54 -16.10 -2.53 15.02
N THR A 55 -15.34 -2.00 15.95
CA THR A 55 -15.49 -0.60 16.41
C THR A 55 -15.09 0.40 15.33
N SER A 56 -14.20 0.01 14.40
CA SER A 56 -13.76 0.84 13.27
C SER A 56 -13.59 0.01 12.00
N PRO A 57 -14.67 -0.51 11.39
CA PRO A 57 -14.59 -1.41 10.25
C PRO A 57 -13.90 -0.77 9.03
N GLN A 58 -14.02 0.56 8.85
CA GLN A 58 -13.34 1.29 7.76
C GLN A 58 -11.81 1.32 7.91
N ARG A 59 -11.30 0.99 9.11
CA ARG A 59 -9.87 0.91 9.43
C ARG A 59 -9.41 -0.53 9.62
N SER A 60 -10.16 -1.48 9.09
CA SER A 60 -9.83 -2.90 9.13
C SER A 60 -9.75 -3.48 7.73
N SER A 61 -9.02 -4.56 7.60
CA SER A 61 -8.85 -5.34 6.38
C SER A 61 -8.92 -6.82 6.70
N LEU A 62 -9.52 -7.59 5.82
CA LEU A 62 -9.69 -9.02 5.96
C LEU A 62 -9.17 -9.72 4.71
N THR A 63 -8.47 -10.83 4.90
CA THR A 63 -8.00 -11.67 3.80
C THR A 63 -8.12 -13.15 4.19
N ARG A 64 -8.17 -14.01 3.16
CA ARG A 64 -8.11 -15.46 3.35
C ARG A 64 -6.67 -15.93 3.16
N LEU A 65 -6.15 -16.65 4.15
CA LEU A 65 -4.84 -17.27 4.07
C LEU A 65 -4.86 -18.50 3.12
N PRO A 66 -3.71 -18.94 2.59
CA PRO A 66 -3.63 -20.12 1.71
C PRO A 66 -4.17 -21.41 2.34
N ASP A 67 -4.14 -21.51 3.65
CA ASP A 67 -4.69 -22.65 4.41
C ASP A 67 -6.20 -22.55 4.69
N GLY A 68 -6.88 -21.54 4.10
CA GLY A 68 -8.31 -21.31 4.20
C GLY A 68 -8.75 -20.50 5.43
N ARG A 69 -7.88 -20.28 6.41
CA ARG A 69 -8.19 -19.43 7.58
C ARG A 69 -8.37 -17.97 7.17
N LEU A 70 -9.08 -17.22 7.99
CA LEU A 70 -9.21 -15.77 7.81
C LEU A 70 -8.18 -15.05 8.68
N ALA A 71 -7.59 -13.99 8.12
CA ALA A 71 -6.73 -13.07 8.84
C ALA A 71 -7.32 -11.67 8.76
N ALA A 72 -7.39 -10.97 9.88
CA ALA A 72 -7.87 -9.59 9.98
C ALA A 72 -6.80 -8.69 10.58
N ALA A 73 -6.55 -7.56 9.92
CA ALA A 73 -5.73 -6.49 10.46
C ALA A 73 -6.59 -5.24 10.67
N TRP A 74 -6.36 -4.52 11.75
CA TRP A 74 -7.06 -3.25 12.04
C TRP A 74 -6.16 -2.27 12.75
N LEU A 75 -6.46 -0.99 12.59
CA LEU A 75 -5.83 0.06 13.35
C LEU A 75 -6.54 0.15 14.72
N ASP A 76 -5.79 -0.14 15.76
CA ASP A 76 -6.15 0.16 17.13
C ASP A 76 -5.55 1.53 17.47
N ASP A 77 -6.41 2.55 17.47
CA ASP A 77 -6.04 3.95 17.65
C ASP A 77 -6.29 4.46 19.07
N GLY A 78 -6.36 3.55 20.07
CA GLY A 78 -6.44 3.87 21.51
C GLY A 78 -5.78 5.18 21.93
N GLU A 79 -5.13 5.28 23.03
CA GLU A 79 -4.29 6.45 23.33
C GLU A 79 -3.20 6.61 22.28
N ALA A 80 -2.92 7.86 21.88
CA ALA A 80 -2.03 8.16 20.76
C ALA A 80 -0.64 7.48 20.85
N GLU A 81 -0.17 7.19 22.04
CA GLU A 81 1.10 6.51 22.28
C GLU A 81 1.03 4.98 22.08
N THR A 82 -0.16 4.40 22.20
CA THR A 82 -0.35 2.94 22.08
C THR A 82 -0.92 2.51 20.73
N ALA A 83 -1.21 3.47 19.86
CA ALA A 83 -1.76 3.20 18.53
C ALA A 83 -0.88 2.21 17.75
N ALA A 84 -1.50 1.14 17.26
CA ALA A 84 -0.83 0.06 16.55
C ALA A 84 -1.75 -0.59 15.51
N ILE A 85 -1.15 -1.19 14.51
CA ILE A 85 -1.87 -2.15 13.66
C ILE A 85 -1.79 -3.50 14.33
N ARG A 86 -2.96 -4.10 14.59
CA ARG A 86 -3.11 -5.42 15.18
C ARG A 86 -3.50 -6.45 14.14
N LEU A 87 -3.17 -7.69 14.42
CA LEU A 87 -3.52 -8.85 13.59
C LEU A 87 -4.22 -9.90 14.45
N ALA A 88 -5.27 -10.49 13.91
CA ALA A 88 -5.86 -11.72 14.43
C ALA A 88 -6.08 -12.71 13.30
N ILE A 89 -6.02 -13.98 13.64
CA ILE A 89 -6.30 -15.10 12.75
C ILE A 89 -7.47 -15.90 13.30
N ARG A 90 -8.42 -16.22 12.45
CA ARG A 90 -9.58 -17.05 12.79
C ARG A 90 -9.29 -18.50 12.44
N ASP A 91 -9.40 -19.35 13.45
CA ASP A 91 -9.37 -20.79 13.32
C ASP A 91 -10.75 -21.40 13.70
N HIS A 92 -10.81 -22.70 13.88
CA HIS A 92 -12.03 -23.42 14.28
C HIS A 92 -12.56 -23.04 15.68
N GLN A 93 -11.70 -22.47 16.53
CA GLN A 93 -12.05 -21.99 17.88
C GLN A 93 -12.48 -20.53 17.92
N GLY A 94 -12.32 -19.81 16.78
CA GLY A 94 -12.67 -18.41 16.67
C GLY A 94 -11.46 -17.50 16.38
N TRP A 95 -11.60 -16.21 16.68
CA TRP A 95 -10.54 -15.25 16.48
C TRP A 95 -9.49 -15.33 17.58
N ARG A 96 -8.24 -15.53 17.17
CA ARG A 96 -7.07 -15.48 18.04
C ARG A 96 -6.18 -14.33 17.65
N GLU A 97 -5.96 -13.38 18.55
CA GLU A 97 -5.06 -12.27 18.32
C GLU A 97 -3.61 -12.76 18.24
N VAL A 98 -2.90 -12.32 17.21
CA VAL A 98 -1.46 -12.55 17.02
C VAL A 98 -0.66 -11.50 17.78
N GLY A 99 -1.13 -10.23 17.74
CA GLY A 99 -0.52 -9.10 18.44
C GLY A 99 -0.41 -7.85 17.59
N ARG A 100 0.46 -6.95 18.03
CA ARG A 100 0.80 -5.71 17.31
C ARG A 100 1.81 -6.03 16.21
N ILE A 101 1.46 -5.73 14.97
CA ILE A 101 2.30 -6.02 13.81
C ILE A 101 2.99 -4.78 13.23
N ALA A 102 2.48 -3.58 13.54
CA ALA A 102 3.16 -2.32 13.26
C ALA A 102 2.80 -1.29 14.33
N THR A 103 3.79 -0.56 14.81
CA THR A 103 3.65 0.58 15.72
C THR A 103 4.34 1.79 15.12
N ARG A 104 4.15 2.97 15.70
CA ARG A 104 4.86 4.19 15.30
C ARG A 104 6.38 4.01 15.43
N GLU A 105 6.81 3.42 16.52
CA GLU A 105 8.23 3.18 16.85
C GLU A 105 8.85 2.19 15.87
N SER A 106 8.21 1.04 15.63
CA SER A 106 8.70 0.04 14.68
C SER A 106 8.72 0.58 13.25
N THR A 107 7.73 1.38 12.88
CA THR A 107 7.66 2.07 11.59
C THR A 107 8.78 3.08 11.43
N ALA A 108 9.01 3.93 12.43
CA ALA A 108 10.07 4.92 12.41
C ALA A 108 11.47 4.28 12.35
N ALA A 109 11.69 3.23 13.13
CA ALA A 109 12.96 2.48 13.13
C ALA A 109 13.25 1.83 11.77
N ALA A 110 12.24 1.25 11.13
CA ALA A 110 12.42 0.54 9.86
C ALA A 110 12.59 1.48 8.66
N THR A 111 12.00 2.69 8.69
CA THR A 111 11.94 3.59 7.54
C THR A 111 12.73 4.88 7.70
N PHE A 112 13.32 5.11 8.88
CA PHE A 112 13.99 6.36 9.26
C PHE A 112 13.09 7.59 9.08
N MET A 113 11.77 7.38 9.13
CA MET A 113 10.75 8.41 8.97
C MET A 113 10.02 8.63 10.29
N HIS A 114 9.85 9.88 10.71
CA HIS A 114 9.00 10.15 11.85
C HIS A 114 7.56 9.71 11.57
N ALA A 115 7.00 8.86 12.42
CA ALA A 115 5.62 8.40 12.33
C ALA A 115 4.83 8.91 13.53
N ARG A 116 4.09 10.01 13.37
CA ARG A 116 3.26 10.57 14.43
C ARG A 116 1.95 9.80 14.60
N SER A 117 1.40 9.29 13.52
CA SER A 117 0.23 8.41 13.54
C SER A 117 0.28 7.39 12.41
N LEU A 118 -0.45 6.30 12.58
CA LEU A 118 -0.66 5.29 11.56
C LEU A 118 -2.06 5.45 10.95
N GLY A 119 -2.24 4.94 9.74
CA GLY A 119 -3.51 4.89 9.06
C GLY A 119 -4.02 3.47 8.88
N ARG A 120 -5.06 3.35 8.05
CA ARG A 120 -5.72 2.07 7.82
C ARG A 120 -4.76 1.04 7.22
N PRO A 121 -4.85 -0.24 7.64
CA PRO A 121 -4.14 -1.32 6.98
C PRO A 121 -4.92 -1.87 5.79
N ILE A 122 -4.18 -2.45 4.84
CA ILE A 122 -4.69 -3.41 3.86
C ILE A 122 -3.86 -4.68 4.02
N LEU A 123 -4.53 -5.81 4.26
CA LEU A 123 -3.92 -7.11 4.39
C LEU A 123 -4.24 -7.94 3.15
N TRP A 124 -3.23 -8.60 2.59
CA TRP A 124 -3.36 -9.41 1.38
C TRP A 124 -2.52 -10.66 1.48
N ALA A 125 -3.10 -11.81 1.17
CA ALA A 125 -2.39 -13.09 1.15
C ALA A 125 -2.31 -13.61 -0.27
N GLU A 126 -1.10 -13.91 -0.74
CA GLU A 126 -0.81 -14.45 -2.06
C GLU A 126 0.44 -15.32 -2.02
N GLY A 127 0.41 -16.49 -2.67
CA GLY A 127 1.58 -17.33 -2.88
C GLY A 127 2.35 -17.73 -1.62
N GLY A 128 1.70 -17.82 -0.46
CA GLY A 128 2.34 -18.10 0.83
C GLY A 128 2.88 -16.86 1.54
N TRP A 129 2.77 -15.70 0.92
CA TRP A 129 3.15 -14.41 1.49
C TRP A 129 1.93 -13.71 2.08
N LEU A 130 2.11 -13.01 3.19
CA LEU A 130 1.13 -12.12 3.77
C LEU A 130 1.67 -10.70 3.70
N HIS A 131 1.05 -9.87 2.86
CA HIS A 131 1.42 -8.48 2.65
C HIS A 131 0.57 -7.59 3.53
N LEU A 132 1.20 -6.61 4.14
CA LEU A 132 0.57 -5.54 4.87
C LEU A 132 0.95 -4.21 4.23
N TRP A 133 -0.01 -3.49 3.68
CA TRP A 133 0.14 -2.08 3.34
C TRP A 133 -0.57 -1.24 4.39
N TYR A 134 0.04 -0.15 4.79
CA TYR A 134 -0.57 0.78 5.73
C TYR A 134 -0.04 2.19 5.52
N GLU A 135 -0.76 3.16 6.03
CA GLU A 135 -0.37 4.56 5.95
C GLU A 135 0.39 4.97 7.20
N ALA A 136 1.39 5.84 7.04
CA ALA A 136 2.02 6.54 8.14
C ALA A 136 2.05 8.04 7.88
N TYR A 137 1.85 8.82 8.91
CA TYR A 137 1.70 10.27 8.87
C TYR A 137 2.76 10.93 9.76
N PRO A 138 3.75 11.62 9.19
CA PRO A 138 4.81 12.28 9.96
C PRO A 138 4.33 13.53 10.70
N LEU A 139 3.33 14.24 10.15
CA LEU A 139 2.82 15.50 10.67
C LEU A 139 1.51 15.35 11.47
N GLY A 140 0.96 14.14 11.55
CA GLY A 140 -0.31 13.83 12.19
C GLY A 140 -1.40 13.42 11.19
N PRO A 141 -2.62 13.14 11.64
CA PRO A 141 -3.67 12.54 10.83
C PRO A 141 -3.94 13.31 9.54
N GLY A 142 -3.80 12.62 8.40
CA GLY A 142 -4.12 13.15 7.08
C GLY A 142 -3.05 14.02 6.40
N ALA A 143 -1.96 14.37 7.09
CA ALA A 143 -0.91 15.23 6.54
C ALA A 143 0.39 14.48 6.25
N GLY A 144 0.90 14.62 5.02
CA GLY A 144 2.18 14.03 4.61
C GLY A 144 2.18 12.51 4.56
N ALA A 145 1.03 11.88 4.29
CA ALA A 145 0.89 10.43 4.24
C ALA A 145 1.97 9.78 3.37
N SER A 146 2.44 8.62 3.80
CA SER A 146 3.23 7.70 3.00
C SER A 146 2.64 6.31 3.12
N VAL A 147 2.62 5.56 2.03
CA VAL A 147 2.21 4.16 2.04
C VAL A 147 3.43 3.31 2.35
N LEU A 148 3.29 2.45 3.32
CA LEU A 148 4.31 1.50 3.75
C LEU A 148 3.91 0.08 3.39
N HIS A 149 4.89 -0.77 3.20
CA HIS A 149 4.73 -2.18 2.91
C HIS A 149 5.58 -3.01 3.86
N SER A 150 4.99 -4.02 4.44
CA SER A 150 5.65 -5.07 5.21
C SER A 150 5.20 -6.42 4.72
N VAL A 151 6.01 -7.44 4.91
CA VAL A 151 5.70 -8.79 4.47
C VAL A 151 5.99 -9.80 5.58
N SER A 152 5.17 -10.84 5.64
CA SER A 152 5.34 -12.00 6.49
C SER A 152 5.27 -13.28 5.65
N THR A 153 6.15 -14.24 5.94
CA THR A 153 6.19 -15.56 5.30
C THR A 153 5.83 -16.69 6.28
N ASP A 154 5.50 -16.33 7.52
CA ASP A 154 5.21 -17.27 8.61
C ASP A 154 3.77 -17.14 9.16
N GLY A 155 2.87 -16.63 8.31
CA GLY A 155 1.46 -16.46 8.65
C GLY A 155 1.20 -15.29 9.61
N GLY A 156 2.02 -14.24 9.54
CA GLY A 156 1.83 -13.02 10.31
C GLY A 156 2.51 -13.01 11.69
N ARG A 157 3.34 -14.02 12.02
CA ARG A 157 4.06 -14.05 13.30
C ARG A 157 5.21 -13.06 13.33
N THR A 158 5.97 -13.00 12.25
CA THR A 158 7.05 -12.03 12.07
C THR A 158 6.84 -11.20 10.80
N TRP A 159 7.23 -9.93 10.85
CA TRP A 159 7.08 -8.99 9.74
C TRP A 159 8.43 -8.42 9.38
N GLN A 160 8.72 -8.40 8.09
CA GLN A 160 10.02 -8.05 7.56
C GLN A 160 9.89 -7.00 6.44
N GLN A 161 11.03 -6.42 6.06
CA GLN A 161 11.15 -5.52 4.90
C GLN A 161 10.19 -4.33 4.94
N THR A 162 9.87 -3.82 6.14
CA THR A 162 9.07 -2.60 6.22
C THR A 162 9.75 -1.48 5.46
N ARG A 163 9.11 -1.00 4.40
CA ARG A 163 9.64 0.04 3.52
C ARG A 163 8.54 0.97 3.03
N ARG A 164 8.92 2.18 2.70
CA ARG A 164 8.02 3.12 2.03
C ARG A 164 7.90 2.74 0.56
N LEU A 165 6.68 2.73 0.03
CA LEU A 165 6.44 2.62 -1.40
C LEU A 165 6.65 3.99 -2.06
N GLU A 166 7.55 4.02 -3.03
CA GLU A 166 7.84 5.22 -3.80
C GLU A 166 6.79 5.41 -4.91
N ALA A 167 5.60 5.86 -4.50
CA ALA A 167 4.43 5.98 -5.36
C ALA A 167 4.45 7.23 -6.27
N GLY A 168 5.60 7.82 -6.52
CA GLY A 168 5.72 8.99 -7.38
C GLY A 168 7.08 9.67 -7.31
N PRO A 169 7.29 10.73 -8.11
CA PRO A 169 8.59 11.42 -8.21
C PRO A 169 9.06 12.07 -6.90
N PHE A 170 8.16 12.29 -5.97
CA PHE A 170 8.45 12.81 -4.63
C PHE A 170 8.48 11.70 -3.56
N GLY A 171 8.81 10.46 -3.94
CA GLY A 171 8.93 9.34 -3.02
C GLY A 171 7.61 8.91 -2.38
N GLY A 172 6.47 9.17 -3.04
CA GLY A 172 5.15 8.77 -2.54
C GLY A 172 4.60 9.65 -1.42
N LEU A 173 5.16 10.84 -1.20
CA LEU A 173 4.63 11.78 -0.22
C LEU A 173 3.20 12.20 -0.59
N GLY A 174 2.28 12.09 0.37
CA GLY A 174 0.86 12.38 0.17
C GLY A 174 0.06 11.20 -0.42
N ALA A 175 0.71 10.08 -0.75
CA ALA A 175 0.02 8.88 -1.20
C ALA A 175 -0.80 8.26 -0.06
N ARG A 176 -2.04 7.90 -0.35
CA ARG A 176 -2.96 7.23 0.57
C ARG A 176 -3.51 5.96 -0.07
N LEU A 177 -3.86 5.00 0.75
CA LEU A 177 -4.45 3.75 0.27
C LEU A 177 -5.88 3.96 -0.21
N GLY A 178 -6.18 3.39 -1.36
CA GLY A 178 -7.53 3.24 -1.87
C GLY A 178 -8.28 2.07 -1.19
N GLU A 179 -9.28 1.48 -1.83
CA GLU A 179 -10.10 0.48 -1.16
C GLU A 179 -9.53 -0.94 -1.26
N THR A 180 -9.80 -1.64 -2.35
CA THR A 180 -9.51 -3.07 -2.45
C THR A 180 -8.43 -3.34 -3.49
N PRO A 181 -7.33 -4.03 -3.13
CA PRO A 181 -6.35 -4.52 -4.09
C PRO A 181 -6.99 -5.49 -5.08
N ARG A 182 -6.42 -5.59 -6.29
CA ARG A 182 -6.84 -6.54 -7.32
C ARG A 182 -5.70 -7.48 -7.68
N PRO A 183 -5.93 -8.79 -7.70
CA PRO A 183 -4.90 -9.75 -8.09
C PRO A 183 -4.57 -9.62 -9.57
N LEU A 184 -3.33 -9.93 -9.92
CA LEU A 184 -2.84 -10.06 -11.28
C LEU A 184 -2.63 -11.53 -11.66
N ALA A 185 -2.72 -11.84 -12.93
CA ALA A 185 -2.56 -13.21 -13.43
C ALA A 185 -1.14 -13.79 -13.19
N ASP A 186 -0.15 -12.90 -13.03
CA ASP A 186 1.24 -13.25 -12.71
C ASP A 186 1.52 -13.41 -11.20
N GLY A 187 0.48 -13.39 -10.36
CA GLY A 187 0.59 -13.44 -8.91
C GLY A 187 0.94 -12.10 -8.26
N GLY A 188 1.07 -11.03 -9.05
CA GLY A 188 1.23 -9.68 -8.55
C GLY A 188 -0.09 -9.08 -8.06
N VAL A 189 -0.07 -7.81 -7.68
CA VAL A 189 -1.24 -7.09 -7.18
C VAL A 189 -1.29 -5.66 -7.70
N LEU A 190 -2.47 -5.19 -8.05
CA LEU A 190 -2.76 -3.79 -8.24
C LEU A 190 -3.27 -3.20 -6.92
N LEU A 191 -2.49 -2.29 -6.36
CA LEU A 191 -2.83 -1.58 -5.13
C LEU A 191 -3.42 -0.21 -5.49
N PRO A 192 -4.69 0.06 -5.16
CA PRO A 192 -5.28 1.36 -5.44
C PRO A 192 -4.74 2.42 -4.50
N LEU A 193 -4.50 3.61 -5.04
CA LEU A 193 -4.25 4.81 -4.25
C LEU A 193 -5.51 5.68 -4.20
N ALA A 194 -5.74 6.33 -3.08
CA ALA A 194 -6.85 7.26 -2.94
C ALA A 194 -6.53 8.60 -3.59
N ALA A 195 -7.50 9.15 -4.31
CA ALA A 195 -7.48 10.52 -4.79
C ALA A 195 -8.76 11.24 -4.33
N LYS A 196 -8.68 12.57 -4.13
CA LYS A 196 -9.84 13.36 -3.72
C LYS A 196 -10.96 13.29 -4.78
N GLY A 197 -12.09 12.70 -4.41
CA GLY A 197 -13.33 12.71 -5.21
C GLY A 197 -13.34 11.86 -6.47
N ARG A 198 -12.35 10.99 -6.68
CA ARG A 198 -12.29 10.07 -7.83
C ARG A 198 -11.38 8.88 -7.52
N GLU A 199 -11.44 7.86 -8.37
CA GLU A 199 -10.46 6.78 -8.34
C GLU A 199 -9.05 7.35 -8.54
N GLY A 200 -8.15 7.00 -7.64
CA GLY A 200 -6.74 7.36 -7.71
C GLY A 200 -5.97 6.47 -8.69
N PRO A 201 -4.69 6.76 -8.89
CA PRO A 201 -3.83 5.89 -9.65
C PRO A 201 -3.63 4.55 -8.94
N TRP A 202 -3.24 3.54 -9.70
CA TRP A 202 -2.93 2.21 -9.21
C TRP A 202 -1.43 1.97 -9.22
N LEU A 203 -0.93 1.31 -8.18
CA LEU A 203 0.42 0.78 -8.12
C LEU A 203 0.40 -0.68 -8.54
N GLN A 204 1.23 -1.03 -9.51
CA GLN A 204 1.47 -2.43 -9.86
C GLN A 204 2.62 -2.95 -9.02
N LEU A 205 2.38 -4.01 -8.28
CA LEU A 205 3.35 -4.68 -7.42
C LEU A 205 3.53 -6.12 -7.90
N ALA A 206 4.76 -6.60 -7.93
CA ALA A 206 5.07 -8.02 -8.13
C ALA A 206 4.57 -8.84 -6.94
N ALA A 207 4.53 -10.18 -7.09
CA ALA A 207 4.16 -11.11 -6.02
C ALA A 207 5.00 -10.93 -4.74
N THR A 208 6.23 -10.44 -4.85
CA THR A 208 7.09 -10.08 -3.70
C THR A 208 6.72 -8.74 -3.05
N GLY A 209 5.73 -8.03 -3.59
CA GLY A 209 5.35 -6.70 -3.16
C GLY A 209 6.25 -5.57 -3.67
N GLN A 210 7.22 -5.87 -4.55
CA GLN A 210 8.07 -4.84 -5.18
C GLN A 210 7.28 -4.05 -6.21
N LEU A 211 7.53 -2.73 -6.26
CA LEU A 211 6.91 -1.86 -7.24
C LEU A 211 7.46 -2.18 -8.64
N VAL A 212 6.55 -2.41 -9.59
CA VAL A 212 6.90 -2.77 -10.98
C VAL A 212 6.94 -1.56 -11.91
N GLY A 213 6.52 -0.41 -11.45
CA GLY A 213 6.54 0.80 -12.26
C GLY A 213 5.85 1.98 -11.60
N LEU A 214 5.71 3.06 -12.34
CA LEU A 214 5.04 4.26 -11.85
C LEU A 214 3.52 4.04 -11.71
N PRO A 215 2.85 4.78 -10.82
CA PRO A 215 1.40 4.74 -10.67
C PRO A 215 0.69 5.04 -12.00
N ARG A 216 -0.37 4.30 -12.29
CA ARG A 216 -1.14 4.43 -13.53
C ARG A 216 -2.61 4.63 -13.26
N GLN A 217 -3.27 5.31 -14.19
CA GLN A 217 -4.72 5.25 -14.29
C GLN A 217 -5.07 3.95 -15.02
N LEU A 218 -5.92 3.12 -14.44
CA LEU A 218 -6.53 2.05 -15.20
C LEU A 218 -7.58 2.65 -16.14
N PRO A 219 -7.70 2.16 -17.37
CA PRO A 219 -8.84 2.51 -18.19
C PRO A 219 -10.12 2.16 -17.41
N ALA A 220 -11.10 3.05 -17.47
CA ALA A 220 -12.41 2.77 -16.87
C ALA A 220 -12.86 1.37 -17.32
N ALA A 221 -13.23 0.52 -16.37
CA ALA A 221 -13.73 -0.80 -16.70
C ALA A 221 -14.91 -0.61 -17.66
N VAL A 222 -14.80 -1.15 -18.87
CA VAL A 222 -15.94 -1.23 -19.77
C VAL A 222 -17.01 -2.01 -18.98
N PRO A 223 -18.18 -1.45 -18.72
CA PRO A 223 -19.22 -2.18 -18.02
C PRO A 223 -19.50 -3.44 -18.84
N PRO A 224 -19.70 -4.62 -18.19
CA PRO A 224 -20.09 -5.81 -18.92
C PRO A 224 -21.31 -5.46 -19.75
N GLU A 225 -21.22 -5.65 -21.06
CA GLU A 225 -22.41 -5.55 -21.91
C GLU A 225 -23.47 -6.45 -21.30
N VAL A 226 -24.51 -5.85 -20.77
CA VAL A 226 -25.71 -6.56 -20.38
C VAL A 226 -26.29 -7.08 -21.68
N SER A 227 -25.98 -8.33 -22.03
CA SER A 227 -26.72 -9.05 -23.07
C SER A 227 -28.16 -9.07 -22.62
N ALA A 228 -28.96 -8.19 -23.21
CA ALA A 228 -30.40 -8.24 -23.06
C ALA A 228 -30.90 -9.59 -23.63
N PRO A 229 -31.91 -10.20 -23.00
CA PRO A 229 -32.45 -11.49 -23.40
C PRO A 229 -33.17 -11.43 -24.74
#